data_6d8acfd7e09a9d406e4ead109b022156
#
_entry.id   6d8acfd7e09a9d406e4ead109b022156
#
_cell.length_a   1.000
_cell.length_b   1.000
_cell.length_c   1.000
_cell.angle_alpha   90.00
_cell.angle_beta   90.00
_cell.angle_gamma   90.00
#
_symmetry.space_group_name_H-M   'P 1'
#
loop_
_entity.id
_entity.type
_entity.pdbx_description
1 polymer ?
#
loop_
_entity_poly.entity_id
_entity_poly.type
_entity_poly.pdbx_seq_one_letter_code
_entity_poly.pdbx_strand_id
1 'polypeptide(L)'
;MKVTFLGATHEVTGSCTLIECGNNRGLVDCGMEQGKDIFENQKLPVAAGEIDFVLLTHAHIDHSGNLPLLFKNGFDGPIYATRETCNLCRIMLRDCAHIQESEAEWRNRKSRRSGGPAYEPVYTLDDAEAAIAHLRPVSYHELVQVGEHFAVRFSDVCHLLGSACIEVFMTENGVERKMVFSGDIGNLNQPIIRNVPETVADADYVM
;
A
#
# COMPACT_ATOMS: atom_id res chain seq x y z
N MET A 1 8.24 -17.11 9.95
CA MET A 1 7.75 -16.36 8.76
C MET A 1 6.29 -16.68 8.52
N LYS A 2 5.43 -15.66 8.30
CA LYS A 2 4.01 -15.84 8.02
C LYS A 2 3.54 -14.76 7.05
N VAL A 3 2.63 -15.11 6.14
CA VAL A 3 1.98 -14.19 5.20
C VAL A 3 0.48 -14.31 5.38
N THR A 4 -0.21 -13.17 5.49
CA THR A 4 -1.66 -13.13 5.66
C THR A 4 -2.24 -12.16 4.63
N PHE A 5 -3.07 -12.68 3.74
CA PHE A 5 -3.78 -11.89 2.73
C PHE A 5 -4.99 -11.24 3.39
N LEU A 6 -5.06 -9.90 3.38
CA LEU A 6 -6.09 -9.13 4.03
C LEU A 6 -7.07 -8.51 3.04
N GLY A 7 -6.62 -8.25 1.82
CA GLY A 7 -7.41 -7.63 0.77
C GLY A 7 -7.09 -8.18 -0.61
N ALA A 8 -7.90 -7.81 -1.60
CA ALA A 8 -7.86 -8.34 -2.97
C ALA A 8 -7.95 -9.88 -3.05
N THR A 9 -8.57 -10.51 -2.04
CA THR A 9 -8.79 -11.95 -2.00
C THR A 9 -10.13 -12.28 -2.64
N HIS A 10 -10.09 -12.88 -3.84
CA HIS A 10 -11.24 -13.10 -4.73
C HIS A 10 -11.80 -11.82 -5.39
N GLU A 11 -11.19 -10.68 -5.16
CA GLU A 11 -11.50 -9.38 -5.77
C GLU A 11 -10.24 -8.76 -6.35
N VAL A 12 -10.38 -7.66 -7.10
CA VAL A 12 -9.26 -7.00 -7.76
C VAL A 12 -8.71 -5.85 -6.91
N THR A 13 -9.59 -5.12 -6.22
CA THR A 13 -9.23 -3.88 -5.51
C THR A 13 -8.99 -4.11 -4.03
N GLY A 14 -8.29 -3.17 -3.39
CA GLY A 14 -8.02 -3.22 -1.96
C GLY A 14 -6.81 -4.07 -1.58
N SER A 15 -5.76 -4.10 -2.41
CA SER A 15 -4.54 -4.88 -2.14
C SER A 15 -3.96 -4.57 -0.76
N CYS A 16 -3.84 -5.60 0.07
CA CYS A 16 -3.24 -5.50 1.40
C CYS A 16 -2.77 -6.88 1.88
N THR A 17 -1.48 -7.01 2.14
CA THR A 17 -0.88 -8.26 2.63
C THR A 17 0.00 -7.98 3.84
N LEU A 18 -0.25 -8.69 4.94
CA LEU A 18 0.59 -8.64 6.13
C LEU A 18 1.69 -9.71 6.02
N ILE A 19 2.93 -9.30 6.21
CA ILE A 19 4.11 -10.16 6.28
C ILE A 19 4.73 -10.09 7.67
N GLU A 20 5.03 -11.26 8.25
CA GLU A 20 5.57 -11.39 9.60
C GLU A 20 6.81 -12.26 9.58
N CYS A 21 7.91 -11.81 10.19
CA CYS A 21 9.15 -12.56 10.32
C CYS A 21 9.87 -12.16 11.62
N GLY A 22 10.14 -13.14 12.49
CA GLY A 22 10.61 -12.86 13.84
C GLY A 22 9.65 -11.94 14.60
N ASN A 23 10.17 -10.81 15.08
CA ASN A 23 9.38 -9.79 15.77
C ASN A 23 8.95 -8.63 14.85
N ASN A 24 9.30 -8.67 13.57
CA ASN A 24 8.96 -7.62 12.63
C ASN A 24 7.69 -7.94 11.85
N ARG A 25 6.90 -6.90 11.60
CA ARG A 25 5.66 -6.92 10.82
C ARG A 25 5.66 -5.83 9.78
N GLY A 26 5.39 -6.18 8.53
CA GLY A 26 5.26 -5.23 7.44
C GLY A 26 3.97 -5.43 6.68
N LEU A 27 3.51 -4.39 5.98
CA LEU A 27 2.47 -4.50 4.97
C LEU A 27 3.08 -4.38 3.57
N VAL A 28 2.54 -5.15 2.65
CA VAL A 28 2.71 -4.89 1.20
C VAL A 28 1.37 -4.40 0.70
N ASP A 29 1.38 -3.15 0.24
CA ASP A 29 0.23 -2.33 -0.07
C ASP A 29 -0.73 -2.12 1.12
N CYS A 30 -1.56 -1.09 1.03
CA CYS A 30 -2.62 -0.75 1.97
C CYS A 30 -3.73 -0.06 1.18
N GLY A 31 -4.40 -0.85 0.35
CA GLY A 31 -5.34 -0.39 -0.65
C GLY A 31 -6.75 -0.17 -0.14
N MET A 32 -7.47 0.71 -0.82
CA MET A 32 -8.88 0.95 -0.62
C MET A 32 -9.69 0.13 -1.61
N GLU A 33 -10.73 -0.52 -1.12
CA GLU A 33 -11.72 -1.19 -1.97
C GLU A 33 -12.44 -0.17 -2.86
N GLN A 34 -12.68 -0.54 -4.10
CA GLN A 34 -13.35 0.29 -5.09
C GLN A 34 -14.48 -0.48 -5.76
N GLY A 35 -15.62 0.20 -5.94
CA GLY A 35 -16.75 -0.38 -6.64
C GLY A 35 -17.75 -1.10 -5.72
N LYS A 36 -18.35 -2.17 -6.25
CA LYS A 36 -19.30 -3.01 -5.54
C LYS A 36 -18.69 -4.40 -5.34
N ASP A 37 -17.65 -4.44 -4.53
CA ASP A 37 -17.03 -5.70 -4.17
C ASP A 37 -17.98 -6.53 -3.27
N ILE A 38 -17.96 -7.83 -3.46
CA ILE A 38 -18.77 -8.77 -2.68
C ILE A 38 -18.01 -9.21 -1.42
N PHE A 39 -16.68 -9.22 -1.52
CA PHE A 39 -15.79 -9.62 -0.43
C PHE A 39 -15.07 -8.38 0.15
N GLU A 40 -15.43 -8.03 1.36
CA GLU A 40 -14.79 -6.92 2.07
C GLU A 40 -13.38 -7.32 2.54
N ASN A 41 -12.46 -6.35 2.50
CA ASN A 41 -11.14 -6.50 3.07
C ASN A 41 -11.20 -6.86 4.55
N GLN A 42 -10.34 -7.77 4.96
CA GLN A 42 -10.24 -8.16 6.36
C GLN A 42 -9.57 -7.08 7.18
N LYS A 43 -10.05 -6.88 8.40
CA LYS A 43 -9.38 -5.99 9.35
C LYS A 43 -7.98 -6.53 9.67
N LEU A 44 -7.05 -5.60 9.91
CA LEU A 44 -5.72 -5.96 10.43
C LEU A 44 -5.88 -6.85 11.68
N PRO A 45 -5.23 -8.01 11.75
CA PRO A 45 -5.28 -8.89 12.91
C PRO A 45 -4.44 -8.38 14.09
N VAL A 46 -3.73 -7.27 13.90
CA VAL A 46 -2.85 -6.60 14.87
C VAL A 46 -3.17 -5.12 14.93
N ALA A 47 -2.77 -4.42 15.98
CA ALA A 47 -2.92 -2.98 16.03
C ALA A 47 -2.03 -2.31 14.97
N ALA A 48 -2.50 -1.20 14.37
CA ALA A 48 -1.72 -0.48 13.36
C ALA A 48 -0.34 -0.04 13.88
N GLY A 49 -0.23 0.34 15.15
CA GLY A 49 1.04 0.68 15.79
C GLY A 49 2.00 -0.49 16.01
N GLU A 50 1.60 -1.73 15.70
CA GLU A 50 2.48 -2.91 15.72
C GLU A 50 3.08 -3.23 14.34
N ILE A 51 2.75 -2.44 13.32
CA ILE A 51 3.32 -2.54 11.98
C ILE A 51 4.61 -1.71 11.96
N ASP A 52 5.72 -2.31 11.56
CA ASP A 52 7.03 -1.64 11.53
C ASP A 52 7.23 -0.81 10.26
N PHE A 53 6.70 -1.27 9.11
CA PHE A 53 6.86 -0.61 7.81
C PHE A 53 5.76 -0.99 6.82
N VAL A 54 5.62 -0.17 5.78
CA VAL A 54 4.81 -0.49 4.59
C VAL A 54 5.70 -0.47 3.36
N LEU A 55 5.50 -1.43 2.46
CA LEU A 55 6.08 -1.50 1.13
C LEU A 55 4.96 -1.22 0.12
N LEU A 56 5.14 -0.22 -0.73
CA LEU A 56 4.11 0.18 -1.68
C LEU A 56 4.55 -0.11 -3.11
N THR A 57 3.78 -0.94 -3.81
CA THR A 57 4.08 -1.33 -5.19
C THR A 57 3.90 -0.17 -6.16
N HIS A 58 2.81 0.58 -6.04
CA HIS A 58 2.51 1.75 -6.88
C HIS A 58 1.43 2.63 -6.26
N ALA A 59 1.10 3.76 -6.91
CA ALA A 59 0.31 4.82 -6.31
C ALA A 59 -1.22 4.72 -6.53
N HIS A 60 -1.75 3.71 -7.21
CA HIS A 60 -3.20 3.57 -7.36
C HIS A 60 -3.89 3.45 -6.00
N ILE A 61 -5.11 3.96 -5.91
CA ILE A 61 -5.86 4.04 -4.64
C ILE A 61 -6.21 2.66 -4.07
N ASP A 62 -6.43 1.67 -4.91
CA ASP A 62 -6.63 0.27 -4.51
C ASP A 62 -5.36 -0.43 -4.01
N HIS A 63 -4.21 0.25 -4.04
CA HIS A 63 -2.94 -0.16 -3.42
C HIS A 63 -2.47 0.78 -2.31
N SER A 64 -2.82 2.06 -2.35
CA SER A 64 -2.32 3.10 -1.44
C SER A 64 -3.39 3.80 -0.60
N GLY A 65 -4.67 3.67 -0.96
CA GLY A 65 -5.74 4.55 -0.51
C GLY A 65 -6.07 4.48 0.99
N ASN A 66 -5.72 3.41 1.68
CA ASN A 66 -5.90 3.27 3.12
C ASN A 66 -4.65 3.60 3.94
N LEU A 67 -3.56 4.09 3.33
CA LEU A 67 -2.41 4.58 4.07
C LEU A 67 -2.78 5.66 5.11
N PRO A 68 -3.57 6.70 4.77
CA PRO A 68 -3.99 7.68 5.78
C PRO A 68 -4.81 7.08 6.92
N LEU A 69 -5.67 6.10 6.62
CA LEU A 69 -6.44 5.39 7.65
C LEU A 69 -5.53 4.58 8.58
N LEU A 70 -4.45 4.02 8.06
CA LEU A 70 -3.46 3.31 8.87
C LEU A 70 -2.80 4.25 9.87
N PHE A 71 -2.43 5.48 9.45
CA PHE A 71 -1.90 6.53 10.34
C PHE A 71 -2.92 6.98 11.38
N LYS A 72 -4.16 7.25 10.96
CA LYS A 72 -5.27 7.56 11.88
C LYS A 72 -5.43 6.49 12.99
N ASN A 73 -5.13 5.24 12.67
CA ASN A 73 -5.22 4.10 13.59
C ASN A 73 -3.94 3.84 14.40
N GLY A 74 -2.91 4.72 14.30
CA GLY A 74 -1.72 4.69 15.15
C GLY A 74 -0.46 4.09 14.54
N PHE A 75 -0.42 3.83 13.24
CA PHE A 75 0.84 3.54 12.54
C PHE A 75 1.74 4.78 12.52
N ASP A 76 3.04 4.60 12.72
CA ASP A 76 4.04 5.68 12.73
C ASP A 76 5.35 5.25 12.04
N GLY A 77 5.31 4.18 11.28
CA GLY A 77 6.46 3.62 10.56
C GLY A 77 6.70 4.25 9.18
N PRO A 78 7.83 3.91 8.54
CA PRO A 78 8.13 4.34 7.18
C PRO A 78 7.29 3.61 6.12
N ILE A 79 7.00 4.30 5.03
CA ILE A 79 6.40 3.77 3.81
C ILE A 79 7.47 3.80 2.71
N TYR A 80 7.98 2.65 2.31
CA TYR A 80 8.97 2.52 1.25
C TYR A 80 8.29 2.36 -0.11
N ALA A 81 8.67 3.21 -1.05
CA ALA A 81 8.20 3.15 -2.44
C ALA A 81 9.26 3.78 -3.37
N THR A 82 9.12 3.59 -4.67
CA THR A 82 9.96 4.32 -5.62
C THR A 82 9.72 5.83 -5.52
N ARG A 83 10.69 6.62 -5.97
CA ARG A 83 10.58 8.10 -5.93
C ARG A 83 9.34 8.61 -6.66
N GLU A 84 9.04 8.06 -7.81
CA GLU A 84 7.91 8.45 -8.66
C GLU A 84 6.58 8.07 -8.00
N THR A 85 6.49 6.87 -7.42
CA THR A 85 5.35 6.45 -6.62
C THR A 85 5.14 7.38 -5.43
N CYS A 86 6.19 7.75 -4.69
CA CYS A 86 6.09 8.73 -3.61
C CYS A 86 5.55 10.09 -4.09
N ASN A 87 5.97 10.55 -5.28
CA ASN A 87 5.50 11.81 -5.84
C ASN A 87 4.03 11.76 -6.25
N LEU A 88 3.58 10.65 -6.85
CA LEU A 88 2.18 10.44 -7.19
C LEU A 88 1.31 10.32 -5.93
N CYS A 89 1.75 9.58 -4.92
CA CYS A 89 1.02 9.45 -3.65
C CYS A 89 0.78 10.80 -2.96
N ARG A 90 1.73 11.73 -3.04
CA ARG A 90 1.54 13.09 -2.50
C ARG A 90 0.36 13.84 -3.13
N ILE A 91 0.04 13.54 -4.37
CA ILE A 91 -1.11 14.12 -5.08
C ILE A 91 -2.37 13.30 -4.78
N MET A 92 -2.30 11.99 -5.00
CA MET A 92 -3.44 11.08 -4.94
C MET A 92 -4.06 11.01 -3.53
N LEU A 93 -3.26 10.94 -2.48
CA LEU A 93 -3.76 10.83 -1.10
C LEU A 93 -4.43 12.13 -0.64
N ARG A 94 -3.91 13.30 -1.02
CA ARG A 94 -4.56 14.59 -0.75
C ARG A 94 -5.90 14.73 -1.47
N ASP A 95 -5.93 14.36 -2.75
CA ASP A 95 -7.16 14.40 -3.55
C ASP A 95 -8.22 13.46 -2.95
N CYS A 96 -7.83 12.24 -2.62
CA CYS A 96 -8.70 11.25 -2.00
C CYS A 96 -9.26 11.74 -0.65
N ALA A 97 -8.43 12.34 0.21
CA ALA A 97 -8.88 12.92 1.48
C ALA A 97 -9.87 14.06 1.25
N HIS A 98 -9.57 14.96 0.33
CA HIS A 98 -10.47 16.06 -0.02
C HIS A 98 -11.84 15.58 -0.54
N ILE A 99 -11.84 14.54 -1.38
CA ILE A 99 -13.08 13.93 -1.88
C ILE A 99 -13.90 13.36 -0.71
N GLN A 100 -13.29 12.64 0.22
CA GLN A 100 -13.96 12.04 1.37
C GLN A 100 -14.55 13.11 2.32
N GLU A 101 -13.78 14.17 2.62
CA GLU A 101 -14.25 15.28 3.44
C GLU A 101 -15.44 15.99 2.77
N SER A 102 -15.34 16.29 1.46
CA SER A 102 -16.40 16.91 0.67
C SER A 102 -17.67 16.05 0.63
N GLU A 103 -17.53 14.73 0.49
CA GLU A 103 -18.65 13.80 0.53
C GLU A 103 -19.30 13.74 1.91
N ALA A 104 -18.51 13.69 2.98
CA ALA A 104 -19.02 13.73 4.35
C ALA A 104 -19.81 15.04 4.62
N GLU A 105 -19.29 16.19 4.18
CA GLU A 105 -20.00 17.47 4.28
C GLU A 105 -21.31 17.47 3.50
N TRP A 106 -21.31 16.94 2.27
CA TRP A 106 -22.52 16.86 1.46
C TRP A 106 -23.57 15.96 2.11
N ARG A 107 -23.18 14.79 2.61
CA ARG A 107 -24.05 13.88 3.37
C ARG A 107 -24.60 14.55 4.63
N ASN A 108 -23.78 15.31 5.35
CA ASN A 108 -24.18 16.03 6.55
C ASN A 108 -25.20 17.14 6.25
N ARG A 109 -25.02 17.90 5.14
CA ARG A 109 -26.02 18.88 4.71
C ARG A 109 -27.37 18.23 4.40
N LYS A 110 -27.38 17.04 3.81
CA LYS A 110 -28.59 16.28 3.52
C LYS A 110 -29.21 15.68 4.80
N SER A 111 -28.40 15.10 5.68
CA SER A 111 -28.82 14.47 6.93
C SER A 111 -29.45 15.47 7.90
N ARG A 112 -28.89 16.68 8.05
CA ARG A 112 -29.47 17.76 8.89
C ARG A 112 -30.92 18.10 8.52
N ARG A 113 -31.31 17.99 7.25
CA ARG A 113 -32.69 18.24 6.80
C ARG A 113 -33.65 17.11 7.17
N SER A 114 -33.16 15.92 7.41
CA SER A 114 -33.95 14.72 7.76
C SER A 114 -33.80 14.26 9.20
N GLY A 115 -33.00 14.97 10.05
CA GLY A 115 -32.76 14.60 11.45
C GLY A 115 -31.88 13.33 11.62
N GLY A 116 -31.11 12.98 10.60
CA GLY A 116 -30.23 11.80 10.62
C GLY A 116 -28.90 12.03 11.32
N PRO A 117 -28.08 10.97 11.49
CA PRO A 117 -26.78 11.05 12.16
C PRO A 117 -25.77 11.88 11.36
N ALA A 118 -24.72 12.37 12.05
CA ALA A 118 -23.58 13.00 11.42
C ALA A 118 -22.69 11.94 10.75
N TYR A 119 -22.15 12.28 9.60
CA TYR A 119 -21.20 11.47 8.83
C TYR A 119 -19.79 12.02 9.06
N GLU A 120 -18.84 11.14 9.35
CA GLU A 120 -17.42 11.48 9.40
C GLU A 120 -16.70 10.90 8.19
N PRO A 121 -15.67 11.59 7.65
CA PRO A 121 -14.83 11.01 6.60
C PRO A 121 -14.05 9.81 7.17
N VAL A 122 -13.72 8.85 6.33
CA VAL A 122 -12.93 7.68 6.74
C VAL A 122 -11.58 8.14 7.33
N TYR A 123 -10.97 9.13 6.65
CA TYR A 123 -9.79 9.87 7.13
C TYR A 123 -9.83 11.31 6.60
N THR A 124 -9.00 12.15 7.18
CA THR A 124 -8.93 13.59 6.90
C THR A 124 -7.68 13.94 6.08
N LEU A 125 -7.59 15.21 5.66
CA LEU A 125 -6.38 15.73 5.02
C LEU A 125 -5.16 15.65 5.97
N ASP A 126 -5.35 15.88 7.27
CA ASP A 126 -4.26 15.78 8.25
C ASP A 126 -3.71 14.34 8.34
N ASP A 127 -4.57 13.32 8.27
CA ASP A 127 -4.16 11.91 8.22
C ASP A 127 -3.39 11.61 6.93
N ALA A 128 -3.79 12.19 5.79
CA ALA A 128 -3.07 12.07 4.53
C ALA A 128 -1.69 12.74 4.57
N GLU A 129 -1.57 13.93 5.17
CA GLU A 129 -0.28 14.61 5.36
C GLU A 129 0.65 13.81 6.28
N ALA A 130 0.12 13.17 7.33
CA ALA A 130 0.89 12.28 8.19
C ALA A 130 1.47 11.12 7.37
N ALA A 131 0.66 10.43 6.57
CA ALA A 131 1.14 9.35 5.70
C ALA A 131 2.19 9.84 4.69
N ILE A 132 1.97 11.00 4.06
CA ILE A 132 2.88 11.61 3.09
C ILE A 132 4.25 11.94 3.72
N ALA A 133 4.28 12.40 4.98
CA ALA A 133 5.51 12.71 5.70
C ALA A 133 6.38 11.46 5.95
N HIS A 134 5.79 10.28 5.96
CA HIS A 134 6.47 9.00 6.21
C HIS A 134 6.89 8.27 4.93
N LEU A 135 6.62 8.82 3.74
CA LEU A 135 7.12 8.28 2.47
C LEU A 135 8.65 8.32 2.41
N ARG A 136 9.27 7.19 2.14
CA ARG A 136 10.72 7.00 2.01
C ARG A 136 11.05 6.50 0.61
N PRO A 137 11.56 7.36 -0.27
CA PRO A 137 11.89 6.97 -1.64
C PRO A 137 13.07 6.01 -1.68
N VAL A 138 12.93 4.93 -2.45
CA VAL A 138 13.99 3.98 -2.77
C VAL A 138 14.26 3.96 -4.27
N SER A 139 15.45 3.52 -4.64
CA SER A 139 15.82 3.36 -6.05
C SER A 139 15.48 1.95 -6.53
N TYR A 140 15.18 1.80 -7.83
CA TYR A 140 15.13 0.48 -8.42
C TYR A 140 16.46 -0.24 -8.25
N HIS A 141 16.42 -1.55 -8.06
CA HIS A 141 17.53 -2.50 -7.90
C HIS A 141 18.36 -2.32 -6.61
N GLU A 142 18.11 -1.28 -5.83
CA GLU A 142 18.76 -1.10 -4.54
C GLU A 142 18.22 -2.11 -3.52
N LEU A 143 19.12 -2.85 -2.83
CA LEU A 143 18.74 -3.69 -1.71
C LEU A 143 18.67 -2.83 -0.46
N VAL A 144 17.50 -2.71 0.12
CA VAL A 144 17.23 -1.86 1.29
C VAL A 144 16.85 -2.72 2.48
N GLN A 145 17.53 -2.56 3.60
CA GLN A 145 17.11 -3.16 4.88
C GLN A 145 15.98 -2.34 5.48
N VAL A 146 14.82 -2.96 5.66
CA VAL A 146 13.61 -2.30 6.17
C VAL A 146 13.19 -2.76 7.57
N GLY A 147 13.83 -3.81 8.08
CA GLY A 147 13.66 -4.36 9.42
C GLY A 147 14.80 -5.35 9.73
N GLU A 148 14.91 -5.83 10.94
CA GLU A 148 15.96 -6.78 11.34
C GLU A 148 15.93 -8.05 10.46
N HIS A 149 14.72 -8.50 10.13
CA HIS A 149 14.48 -9.75 9.40
C HIS A 149 14.08 -9.55 7.94
N PHE A 150 14.04 -8.29 7.44
CA PHE A 150 13.51 -7.94 6.13
C PHE A 150 14.48 -7.07 5.33
N ALA A 151 14.86 -7.56 4.14
CA ALA A 151 15.45 -6.74 3.09
C ALA A 151 14.54 -6.74 1.86
N VAL A 152 14.54 -5.65 1.08
CA VAL A 152 13.65 -5.51 -0.08
C VAL A 152 14.38 -4.93 -1.26
N ARG A 153 13.89 -5.24 -2.46
CA ARG A 153 14.36 -4.67 -3.72
C ARG A 153 13.17 -4.41 -4.64
N PHE A 154 13.16 -3.27 -5.29
CA PHE A 154 12.11 -2.84 -6.22
C PHE A 154 12.61 -2.97 -7.65
N SER A 155 11.77 -3.51 -8.55
CA SER A 155 12.06 -3.64 -9.98
C SER A 155 10.88 -3.15 -10.81
N ASP A 156 11.14 -2.45 -11.93
CA ASP A 156 10.10 -1.80 -12.75
C ASP A 156 9.20 -2.84 -13.44
N VAL A 157 7.89 -2.68 -13.31
CA VAL A 157 6.88 -3.54 -13.96
C VAL A 157 6.11 -2.84 -15.06
N CYS A 158 6.49 -1.62 -15.41
CA CYS A 158 5.95 -0.88 -16.57
C CYS A 158 4.44 -0.63 -16.52
N HIS A 159 3.83 -0.53 -15.35
CA HIS A 159 2.40 -0.27 -15.18
C HIS A 159 2.09 1.23 -15.14
N LEU A 160 2.69 1.94 -14.19
CA LEU A 160 2.69 3.41 -14.13
C LEU A 160 4.12 3.93 -13.87
N LEU A 161 4.28 5.25 -13.84
CA LEU A 161 5.51 5.89 -13.39
C LEU A 161 5.81 5.48 -11.94
N GLY A 162 6.90 4.77 -11.75
CA GLY A 162 7.34 4.32 -10.44
C GLY A 162 6.78 2.98 -9.97
N SER A 163 5.90 2.34 -10.74
CA SER A 163 5.37 1.03 -10.37
C SER A 163 6.47 -0.02 -10.26
N ALA A 164 6.35 -0.89 -9.27
CA ALA A 164 7.36 -1.90 -9.01
C ALA A 164 6.75 -3.24 -8.59
N CYS A 165 7.38 -4.34 -9.00
CA CYS A 165 7.34 -5.54 -8.19
C CYS A 165 8.34 -5.41 -7.04
N ILE A 166 8.05 -6.06 -5.93
CA ILE A 166 8.86 -5.99 -4.73
C ILE A 166 9.35 -7.39 -4.39
N GLU A 167 10.67 -7.57 -4.43
CA GLU A 167 11.34 -8.74 -3.87
C GLU A 167 11.49 -8.52 -2.38
N VAL A 168 10.91 -9.40 -1.57
CA VAL A 168 11.00 -9.38 -0.11
C VAL A 168 11.83 -10.56 0.34
N PHE A 169 12.99 -10.29 0.92
CA PHE A 169 13.88 -11.27 1.52
C PHE A 169 13.60 -11.33 3.01
N MET A 170 13.15 -12.49 3.49
CA MET A 170 12.83 -12.75 4.89
C MET A 170 13.83 -13.72 5.47
N THR A 171 14.51 -13.35 6.57
CA THR A 171 15.50 -14.23 7.23
C THR A 171 15.11 -14.53 8.66
N GLU A 172 14.92 -15.80 8.98
CA GLU A 172 14.59 -16.28 10.33
C GLU A 172 15.32 -17.57 10.64
N ASN A 173 15.98 -17.65 11.81
CA ASN A 173 16.74 -18.82 12.26
C ASN A 173 17.78 -19.33 11.22
N GLY A 174 18.43 -18.41 10.50
CA GLY A 174 19.42 -18.75 9.48
C GLY A 174 18.85 -19.27 8.15
N VAL A 175 17.53 -19.25 7.99
CA VAL A 175 16.83 -19.59 6.74
C VAL A 175 16.33 -18.34 6.08
N GLU A 176 16.73 -18.09 4.83
CA GLU A 176 16.20 -17.03 4.00
C GLU A 176 15.11 -17.57 3.07
N ARG A 177 14.07 -16.78 2.87
CA ARG A 177 13.03 -16.98 1.86
C ARG A 177 12.80 -15.71 1.07
N LYS A 178 12.71 -15.85 -0.24
CA LYS A 178 12.42 -14.76 -1.16
C LYS A 178 10.98 -14.84 -1.66
N MET A 179 10.20 -13.84 -1.36
CA MET A 179 8.85 -13.68 -1.87
C MET A 179 8.79 -12.48 -2.82
N VAL A 180 8.11 -12.64 -3.94
CA VAL A 180 7.92 -11.57 -4.91
C VAL A 180 6.45 -11.15 -4.93
N PHE A 181 6.20 -9.88 -4.71
CA PHE A 181 4.90 -9.24 -4.88
C PHE A 181 4.91 -8.52 -6.22
N SER A 182 4.14 -9.00 -7.18
CA SER A 182 4.16 -8.46 -8.55
C SER A 182 3.64 -7.03 -8.62
N GLY A 183 2.74 -6.65 -7.74
CA GLY A 183 1.89 -5.50 -7.98
C GLY A 183 1.15 -5.65 -9.31
N ASP A 184 0.69 -4.56 -9.87
CA ASP A 184 0.09 -4.53 -11.19
C ASP A 184 1.17 -4.51 -12.27
N ILE A 185 1.11 -5.45 -13.20
CA ILE A 185 2.04 -5.54 -14.33
C ILE A 185 1.46 -4.77 -15.52
N GLY A 186 2.28 -3.88 -16.09
CA GLY A 186 1.87 -3.04 -17.21
C GLY A 186 1.85 -3.76 -18.55
N ASN A 187 1.28 -3.08 -19.54
CA ASN A 187 1.27 -3.51 -20.93
C ASN A 187 2.48 -2.99 -21.71
N LEU A 188 2.88 -3.70 -22.76
CA LEU A 188 3.92 -3.25 -23.69
C LEU A 188 3.44 -2.06 -24.54
N ASN A 189 4.39 -1.23 -24.99
CA ASN A 189 4.17 -0.11 -25.90
C ASN A 189 3.29 1.02 -25.32
N GLN A 190 3.30 1.24 -24.04
CA GLN A 190 2.65 2.39 -23.43
C GLN A 190 3.49 3.67 -23.63
N PRO A 191 2.86 4.82 -23.96
CA PRO A 191 3.57 6.10 -23.99
C PRO A 191 4.16 6.44 -22.61
N ILE A 192 5.37 7.01 -22.59
CA ILE A 192 6.04 7.55 -21.39
C ILE A 192 6.63 6.46 -20.47
N ILE A 193 6.13 5.24 -20.47
CA ILE A 193 6.57 4.14 -19.62
C ILE A 193 7.61 3.27 -20.37
N ARG A 194 8.62 2.79 -19.66
CA ARG A 194 9.60 1.88 -20.24
C ARG A 194 8.94 0.56 -20.63
N ASN A 195 9.34 0.00 -21.76
CA ASN A 195 8.77 -1.24 -22.31
C ASN A 195 9.59 -2.49 -21.98
N VAL A 196 10.39 -2.47 -20.96
CA VAL A 196 11.23 -3.62 -20.61
C VAL A 196 10.75 -4.18 -19.28
N PRO A 197 9.92 -5.23 -19.29
CA PRO A 197 9.63 -5.95 -18.07
C PRO A 197 10.92 -6.58 -17.56
N GLU A 198 11.28 -6.21 -16.35
CA GLU A 198 12.43 -6.83 -15.70
C GLU A 198 12.04 -8.21 -15.17
N THR A 199 12.90 -9.17 -15.43
CA THR A 199 12.68 -10.54 -14.98
C THR A 199 13.27 -10.70 -13.57
N VAL A 200 12.44 -11.06 -12.62
CA VAL A 200 12.88 -11.46 -11.29
C VAL A 200 13.03 -12.98 -11.27
N ALA A 201 14.24 -13.47 -10.98
CA ALA A 201 14.54 -14.89 -10.92
C ALA A 201 14.58 -15.41 -9.47
N ASP A 202 14.54 -16.74 -9.32
CA ASP A 202 14.82 -17.46 -8.07
C ASP A 202 13.95 -17.07 -6.86
N ALA A 203 12.65 -16.85 -7.07
CA ALA A 203 11.70 -16.65 -6.00
C ALA A 203 11.21 -17.98 -5.41
N ASP A 204 11.12 -18.07 -4.07
CA ASP A 204 10.45 -19.20 -3.40
C ASP A 204 8.92 -19.10 -3.59
N TYR A 205 8.38 -17.87 -3.59
CA TYR A 205 6.94 -17.59 -3.74
C TYR A 205 6.73 -16.35 -4.59
N VAL A 206 5.66 -16.36 -5.37
CA VAL A 206 5.20 -15.21 -6.19
C VAL A 206 3.73 -14.96 -5.88
N MET A 207 3.38 -13.68 -5.73
CA MET A 207 2.02 -13.20 -5.55
C MET A 207 1.71 -12.12 -6.55
#